data_1237879e832cacc5addf4dba51eff383
#
_entry.id   1237879e832cacc5addf4dba51eff383
#
_cell.length_a   1.000
_cell.length_b   1.000
_cell.length_c   1.000
_cell.angle_alpha   90.00
_cell.angle_beta   90.00
_cell.angle_gamma   90.00
#
_symmetry.space_group_name_H-M   'P 1'
#
loop_
_entity.id
_entity.type
_entity.pdbx_description
1 polymer ?
#
loop_
_entity_poly.entity_id
_entity_poly.type
_entity_poly.pdbx_seq_one_letter_code
_entity_poly.pdbx_strand_id
1 'polypeptide(L)'
;MGCAPAEAVEEWRAKQWHDYLHSGRHADMLYLEQHLEKRLNPQLLVEGAQSVVCVALNYFTEEAFSGDTYSLARYARGKDYHDVVKESLQKILHSIAELTGNATPGRAFCDTAPVDEHYWAWRTGLGWLGRNTQLIIPQAGSYFFIGTLILTEPIDRYDRPQPNRCGTCTRCLEVCPTGALTEKGIDARRCLSYLTIEHRGALPDFAQKALRNDTTTPLCFYGCDRCQDVCPHNRFAMPTSCEAFRPSPALLHQTADDWRHLTVETYCTLFKGSAVKRAKYEGLQRNIAALNENNEGDALT
;
A
#
# COMPACT_ATOMS: atom_id res chain seq x y z
N MET A 1 8.16 -7.46 14.08
CA MET A 1 8.06 -8.83 13.58
C MET A 1 7.08 -9.58 14.45
N GLY A 2 6.29 -10.47 13.85
CA GLY A 2 5.39 -11.37 14.58
C GLY A 2 5.18 -12.67 13.81
N CYS A 3 4.65 -13.71 14.46
CA CYS A 3 4.49 -15.03 13.86
C CYS A 3 3.15 -15.69 14.22
N ALA A 4 2.65 -16.54 13.32
CA ALA A 4 1.42 -17.29 13.46
C ALA A 4 1.54 -18.69 12.80
N PRO A 5 0.69 -19.67 13.17
CA PRO A 5 0.63 -20.94 12.44
C PRO A 5 0.20 -20.71 10.97
N ALA A 6 0.76 -21.49 10.04
CA ALA A 6 0.40 -21.45 8.63
C ALA A 6 -0.86 -22.28 8.35
N GLU A 7 -2.00 -21.81 8.84
CA GLU A 7 -3.31 -22.43 8.68
C GLU A 7 -4.13 -21.67 7.62
N ALA A 8 -5.25 -22.23 7.17
CA ALA A 8 -6.20 -21.49 6.36
C ALA A 8 -6.69 -20.24 7.13
N VAL A 9 -6.96 -19.15 6.41
CA VAL A 9 -7.49 -17.94 7.04
C VAL A 9 -8.85 -18.23 7.70
N GLU A 10 -9.18 -17.47 8.72
CA GLU A 10 -10.46 -17.60 9.44
C GLU A 10 -11.65 -17.36 8.50
N GLU A 11 -12.78 -18.03 8.76
CA GLU A 11 -13.98 -18.00 7.91
C GLU A 11 -14.48 -16.58 7.62
N TRP A 12 -14.44 -15.68 8.62
CA TRP A 12 -14.86 -14.29 8.42
C TRP A 12 -14.01 -13.58 7.37
N ARG A 13 -12.70 -13.91 7.28
CA ARG A 13 -11.81 -13.31 6.31
C ARG A 13 -12.03 -13.90 4.91
N ALA A 14 -12.19 -15.21 4.82
CA ALA A 14 -12.55 -15.88 3.57
C ALA A 14 -13.86 -15.31 3.00
N LYS A 15 -14.90 -15.18 3.85
CA LYS A 15 -16.18 -14.54 3.47
C LYS A 15 -15.97 -13.11 2.97
N GLN A 16 -15.16 -12.31 3.64
CA GLN A 16 -14.87 -10.93 3.25
C GLN A 16 -14.23 -10.85 1.86
N TRP A 17 -13.31 -11.77 1.52
CA TRP A 17 -12.73 -11.87 0.19
C TRP A 17 -13.78 -12.25 -0.87
N HIS A 18 -14.59 -13.26 -0.62
CA HIS A 18 -15.67 -13.64 -1.53
C HIS A 18 -16.64 -12.49 -1.78
N ASP A 19 -17.09 -11.79 -0.72
CA ASP A 19 -17.99 -10.65 -0.83
C ASP A 19 -17.34 -9.48 -1.60
N TYR A 20 -16.05 -9.23 -1.41
CA TYR A 20 -15.30 -8.18 -2.10
C TYR A 20 -15.20 -8.45 -3.61
N LEU A 21 -14.83 -9.67 -3.99
CA LEU A 21 -14.72 -10.08 -5.39
C LEU A 21 -16.09 -10.17 -6.06
N HIS A 22 -17.06 -10.83 -5.43
CA HIS A 22 -18.42 -11.00 -5.98
C HIS A 22 -19.12 -9.65 -6.23
N SER A 23 -18.87 -8.66 -5.40
CA SER A 23 -19.42 -7.30 -5.57
C SER A 23 -18.68 -6.44 -6.59
N GLY A 24 -17.62 -6.93 -7.22
CA GLY A 24 -16.79 -6.21 -8.20
C GLY A 24 -16.04 -5.02 -7.61
N ARG A 25 -15.90 -4.94 -6.28
CA ARG A 25 -15.22 -3.81 -5.61
C ARG A 25 -13.71 -3.78 -5.85
N HIS A 26 -13.12 -4.85 -6.38
CA HIS A 26 -11.72 -4.92 -6.79
C HIS A 26 -11.43 -4.21 -8.13
N ALA A 27 -12.48 -3.73 -8.83
CA ALA A 27 -12.38 -3.04 -10.13
C ALA A 27 -11.63 -3.90 -11.18
N ASP A 28 -10.68 -3.34 -11.93
CA ASP A 28 -9.94 -4.04 -12.98
C ASP A 28 -8.74 -4.87 -12.45
N MET A 29 -8.59 -4.98 -11.13
CA MET A 29 -7.53 -5.78 -10.51
C MET A 29 -7.85 -7.29 -10.55
N LEU A 30 -8.04 -7.85 -11.76
CA LEU A 30 -8.45 -9.25 -11.99
C LEU A 30 -7.45 -10.26 -11.42
N TYR A 31 -6.20 -9.87 -11.18
CA TYR A 31 -5.21 -10.69 -10.50
C TYR A 31 -5.60 -11.03 -9.05
N LEU A 32 -6.54 -10.29 -8.44
CA LEU A 32 -7.08 -10.61 -7.11
C LEU A 32 -8.04 -11.79 -7.12
N GLU A 33 -8.68 -12.08 -8.26
CA GLU A 33 -9.53 -13.25 -8.45
C GLU A 33 -8.70 -14.52 -8.64
N GLN A 34 -7.50 -14.36 -9.21
CA GLN A 34 -6.62 -15.48 -9.50
C GLN A 34 -6.04 -16.05 -8.21
N HIS A 35 -6.04 -17.38 -8.12
CA HIS A 35 -5.45 -18.11 -6.99
C HIS A 35 -6.01 -17.71 -5.62
N LEU A 36 -7.33 -17.43 -5.54
CA LEU A 36 -7.99 -17.07 -4.28
C LEU A 36 -7.77 -18.17 -3.21
N GLU A 37 -7.82 -19.44 -3.59
CA GLU A 37 -7.57 -20.58 -2.69
C GLU A 37 -6.20 -20.50 -2.03
N LYS A 38 -5.16 -20.10 -2.77
CA LYS A 38 -3.79 -19.90 -2.23
C LYS A 38 -3.71 -18.68 -1.32
N ARG A 39 -4.47 -17.62 -1.65
CA ARG A 39 -4.56 -16.42 -0.79
C ARG A 39 -5.19 -16.73 0.56
N LEU A 40 -6.14 -17.66 0.57
CA LEU A 40 -6.85 -18.09 1.77
C LEU A 40 -6.15 -19.21 2.53
N ASN A 41 -5.18 -19.88 1.93
CA ASN A 41 -4.43 -20.96 2.60
C ASN A 41 -2.94 -20.96 2.18
N PRO A 42 -2.02 -20.53 3.06
CA PRO A 42 -0.60 -20.47 2.78
C PRO A 42 0.03 -21.84 2.49
N GLN A 43 -0.56 -22.94 2.97
CA GLN A 43 -0.08 -24.31 2.71
C GLN A 43 -0.23 -24.71 1.24
N LEU A 44 -1.18 -24.08 0.50
CA LEU A 44 -1.33 -24.26 -0.94
C LEU A 44 -0.32 -23.43 -1.75
N LEU A 45 0.34 -22.47 -1.12
CA LEU A 45 1.35 -21.61 -1.74
C LEU A 45 2.77 -22.12 -1.48
N VAL A 46 3.01 -22.66 -0.28
CA VAL A 46 4.28 -23.29 0.14
C VAL A 46 3.96 -24.64 0.74
N GLU A 47 4.33 -25.70 0.03
CA GLU A 47 4.15 -27.07 0.50
C GLU A 47 4.88 -27.31 1.80
N GLY A 48 4.24 -27.95 2.77
CA GLY A 48 4.81 -28.19 4.10
C GLY A 48 4.88 -26.95 5.00
N ALA A 49 4.21 -25.84 4.64
CA ALA A 49 4.18 -24.63 5.46
C ALA A 49 3.65 -24.91 6.87
N GLN A 50 4.38 -24.49 7.89
CA GLN A 50 4.04 -24.63 9.30
C GLN A 50 3.87 -23.27 9.99
N SER A 51 4.62 -22.25 9.55
CA SER A 51 4.61 -20.94 10.18
C SER A 51 4.52 -19.80 9.16
N VAL A 52 3.85 -18.71 9.55
CA VAL A 52 3.88 -17.43 8.84
C VAL A 52 4.55 -16.41 9.74
N VAL A 53 5.55 -15.71 9.23
CA VAL A 53 6.21 -14.59 9.90
C VAL A 53 5.98 -13.34 9.10
N CYS A 54 5.44 -12.30 9.75
CA CYS A 54 5.29 -10.98 9.15
C CYS A 54 6.29 -9.99 9.76
N VAL A 55 6.84 -9.15 8.89
CA VAL A 55 7.67 -8.02 9.27
C VAL A 55 7.03 -6.73 8.75
N ALA A 56 7.23 -5.65 9.48
CA ALA A 56 6.79 -4.32 9.07
C ALA A 56 8.01 -3.41 8.92
N LEU A 57 8.19 -2.81 7.73
CA LEU A 57 9.26 -1.88 7.43
C LEU A 57 8.67 -0.48 7.29
N ASN A 58 9.08 0.43 8.17
CA ASN A 58 8.62 1.81 8.18
C ASN A 58 9.09 2.55 6.92
N TYR A 59 8.16 3.26 6.25
CA TYR A 59 8.47 4.13 5.12
C TYR A 59 8.16 5.61 5.35
N PHE A 60 7.74 5.98 6.54
CA PHE A 60 7.45 7.38 6.85
C PHE A 60 8.72 8.24 6.74
N THR A 61 8.61 9.36 6.06
CA THR A 61 9.68 10.37 5.94
C THR A 61 9.12 11.75 6.26
N GLU A 62 9.98 12.61 6.84
CA GLU A 62 9.62 14.01 7.11
C GLU A 62 9.83 14.90 5.89
N GLU A 63 10.63 14.45 4.92
CA GLU A 63 10.85 15.17 3.68
C GLU A 63 9.52 15.36 2.94
N ALA A 64 9.21 16.59 2.60
CA ALA A 64 7.99 16.99 1.96
C ALA A 64 8.28 17.74 0.65
N PHE A 65 7.35 17.64 -0.29
CA PHE A 65 7.35 18.49 -1.47
C PHE A 65 7.00 19.94 -1.06
N SER A 66 7.48 20.94 -1.82
CA SER A 66 7.04 22.31 -1.66
C SER A 66 5.52 22.42 -1.86
N GLY A 67 4.87 23.36 -1.15
CA GLY A 67 3.43 23.55 -1.24
C GLY A 67 2.94 24.06 -2.59
N ASP A 68 3.83 24.59 -3.42
CA ASP A 68 3.58 25.16 -4.75
C ASP A 68 3.83 24.17 -5.91
N THR A 69 4.11 22.90 -5.60
CA THR A 69 4.30 21.83 -6.60
C THR A 69 3.21 20.75 -6.48
N TYR A 70 3.43 19.62 -7.13
CA TYR A 70 2.61 18.41 -6.99
C TYR A 70 3.36 17.33 -6.21
N SER A 71 2.62 16.37 -5.66
CA SER A 71 3.17 15.29 -4.86
C SER A 71 2.70 13.92 -5.28
N LEU A 72 3.28 12.91 -4.68
CA LEU A 72 2.85 11.51 -4.77
C LEU A 72 2.78 10.91 -3.37
N ALA A 73 1.98 9.85 -3.24
CA ALA A 73 1.80 9.14 -1.99
C ALA A 73 3.14 8.71 -1.38
N ARG A 74 3.23 8.77 -0.06
CA ARG A 74 4.48 8.56 0.72
C ARG A 74 5.16 7.25 0.39
N TYR A 75 4.39 6.17 0.22
CA TYR A 75 4.95 4.85 -0.05
C TYR A 75 5.77 4.76 -1.34
N ALA A 76 5.51 5.64 -2.31
CA ALA A 76 6.12 5.61 -3.64
C ALA A 76 7.27 6.61 -3.83
N ARG A 77 7.67 7.33 -2.76
CA ARG A 77 8.68 8.40 -2.85
C ARG A 77 10.11 7.88 -2.93
N GLY A 78 10.37 6.69 -2.41
CA GLY A 78 11.68 6.04 -2.41
C GLY A 78 11.84 5.00 -3.51
N LYS A 79 12.80 4.10 -3.29
CA LYS A 79 12.99 2.90 -4.15
C LYS A 79 11.78 1.99 -4.07
N ASP A 80 11.65 1.14 -5.07
CA ASP A 80 10.60 0.12 -5.12
C ASP A 80 10.69 -0.79 -3.88
N TYR A 81 9.63 -0.73 -3.07
CA TYR A 81 9.57 -1.46 -1.81
C TYR A 81 9.54 -2.97 -1.99
N HIS A 82 9.04 -3.46 -3.13
CA HIS A 82 9.03 -4.89 -3.43
C HIS A 82 10.44 -5.47 -3.38
N ASP A 83 11.41 -4.76 -3.96
CA ASP A 83 12.81 -5.20 -3.99
C ASP A 83 13.45 -5.07 -2.61
N VAL A 84 13.29 -3.91 -1.95
CA VAL A 84 13.91 -3.60 -0.65
C VAL A 84 13.43 -4.55 0.44
N VAL A 85 12.11 -4.77 0.53
CA VAL A 85 11.52 -5.67 1.51
C VAL A 85 11.93 -7.11 1.24
N LYS A 86 11.84 -7.54 -0.03
CA LYS A 86 12.20 -8.89 -0.45
C LYS A 86 13.65 -9.23 -0.17
N GLU A 87 14.58 -8.30 -0.44
CA GLU A 87 15.99 -8.44 -0.08
C GLU A 87 16.18 -8.64 1.43
N SER A 88 15.47 -7.84 2.24
CA SER A 88 15.52 -7.96 3.71
C SER A 88 14.98 -9.32 4.18
N LEU A 89 13.88 -9.80 3.59
CA LEU A 89 13.31 -11.11 3.91
C LEU A 89 14.24 -12.27 3.50
N GLN A 90 14.96 -12.14 2.38
CA GLN A 90 15.93 -13.16 1.95
C GLN A 90 17.08 -13.31 2.95
N LYS A 91 17.55 -12.19 3.54
CA LYS A 91 18.57 -12.24 4.61
C LYS A 91 18.06 -13.02 5.82
N ILE A 92 16.79 -12.83 6.21
CA ILE A 92 16.18 -13.57 7.31
C ILE A 92 16.08 -15.06 6.97
N LEU A 93 15.61 -15.40 5.75
CA LEU A 93 15.55 -16.80 5.31
C LEU A 93 16.91 -17.47 5.32
N HIS A 94 17.95 -16.77 4.88
CA HIS A 94 19.31 -17.28 4.91
C HIS A 94 19.77 -17.60 6.35
N SER A 95 19.54 -16.67 7.28
CA SER A 95 19.86 -16.92 8.71
C SER A 95 19.07 -18.09 9.30
N ILE A 96 17.79 -18.24 8.91
CA ILE A 96 16.99 -19.41 9.35
C ILE A 96 17.60 -20.70 8.79
N ALA A 97 17.97 -20.72 7.51
CA ALA A 97 18.60 -21.88 6.88
C ALA A 97 19.91 -22.31 7.60
N GLU A 98 20.74 -21.33 7.96
CA GLU A 98 21.97 -21.58 8.72
C GLU A 98 21.71 -22.16 10.12
N LEU A 99 20.69 -21.63 10.81
CA LEU A 99 20.35 -22.06 12.17
C LEU A 99 19.68 -23.43 12.23
N THR A 100 18.84 -23.74 11.24
CA THR A 100 18.05 -25.00 11.22
C THR A 100 18.75 -26.12 10.46
N GLY A 101 19.74 -25.81 9.63
CA GLY A 101 20.33 -26.75 8.68
C GLY A 101 19.43 -27.09 7.49
N ASN A 102 18.26 -26.43 7.36
CA ASN A 102 17.34 -26.60 6.24
C ASN A 102 17.67 -25.60 5.13
N ALA A 103 18.16 -26.10 3.98
CA ALA A 103 18.54 -25.24 2.87
C ALA A 103 17.39 -24.42 2.24
N THR A 104 16.14 -24.86 2.44
CA THR A 104 14.94 -24.21 1.90
C THR A 104 13.86 -24.05 2.97
N PRO A 105 14.07 -23.21 4.01
CA PRO A 105 13.17 -23.12 5.16
C PRO A 105 11.84 -22.45 4.85
N GLY A 106 11.61 -21.95 3.61
CA GLY A 106 10.39 -21.28 3.23
C GLY A 106 10.56 -20.33 2.05
N ARG A 107 9.59 -19.43 1.89
CA ARG A 107 9.56 -18.42 0.82
C ARG A 107 9.21 -17.04 1.34
N ALA A 108 9.78 -16.02 0.67
CA ALA A 108 9.57 -14.61 0.97
C ALA A 108 8.58 -13.97 -0.02
N PHE A 109 7.67 -13.16 0.50
CA PHE A 109 6.63 -12.47 -0.27
C PHE A 109 6.54 -10.99 0.14
N CYS A 110 6.25 -10.14 -0.82
CA CYS A 110 5.90 -8.75 -0.62
C CYS A 110 5.06 -8.29 -1.81
N ASP A 111 3.75 -8.19 -1.65
CA ASP A 111 2.74 -7.65 -2.58
C ASP A 111 2.71 -8.25 -4.02
N THR A 112 3.52 -9.28 -4.29
CA THR A 112 3.66 -9.86 -5.64
C THR A 112 3.10 -11.28 -5.77
N ALA A 113 2.44 -11.80 -4.74
CA ALA A 113 1.93 -13.16 -4.69
C ALA A 113 0.52 -13.19 -4.08
N PRO A 114 -0.24 -14.28 -4.26
CA PRO A 114 -1.55 -14.44 -3.64
C PRO A 114 -1.42 -14.75 -2.13
N VAL A 115 -0.93 -13.77 -1.38
CA VAL A 115 -0.86 -13.73 0.09
C VAL A 115 -1.75 -12.61 0.58
N ASP A 116 -2.54 -12.86 1.62
CA ASP A 116 -3.30 -11.81 2.30
C ASP A 116 -2.43 -11.15 3.38
N GLU A 117 -1.49 -10.31 2.96
CA GLU A 117 -0.46 -9.75 3.85
C GLU A 117 -1.03 -8.93 4.99
N HIS A 118 -2.12 -8.17 4.75
CA HIS A 118 -2.79 -7.42 5.82
C HIS A 118 -3.41 -8.33 6.87
N TYR A 119 -4.06 -9.43 6.46
CA TYR A 119 -4.60 -10.42 7.38
C TYR A 119 -3.48 -11.08 8.18
N TRP A 120 -2.41 -11.52 7.50
CA TRP A 120 -1.29 -12.17 8.18
C TRP A 120 -0.57 -11.24 9.12
N ALA A 121 -0.39 -9.97 8.77
CA ALA A 121 0.19 -8.98 9.67
C ALA A 121 -0.66 -8.76 10.95
N TRP A 122 -1.99 -8.80 10.83
CA TRP A 122 -2.89 -8.81 11.98
C TRP A 122 -2.81 -10.14 12.76
N ARG A 123 -2.85 -11.27 12.05
CA ARG A 123 -2.85 -12.61 12.66
C ARG A 123 -1.56 -12.90 13.43
N THR A 124 -0.44 -12.35 12.97
CA THR A 124 0.87 -12.41 13.62
C THR A 124 1.06 -11.34 14.72
N GLY A 125 0.02 -10.61 15.09
CA GLY A 125 0.06 -9.68 16.22
C GLY A 125 0.77 -8.36 15.98
N LEU A 126 1.18 -8.01 14.75
CA LEU A 126 1.84 -6.74 14.45
C LEU A 126 0.97 -5.52 14.75
N GLY A 127 -0.32 -5.63 14.49
CA GLY A 127 -1.27 -4.55 14.68
C GLY A 127 -2.71 -4.99 14.43
N TRP A 128 -3.57 -4.05 14.11
CA TRP A 128 -4.97 -4.34 13.73
C TRP A 128 -5.30 -3.74 12.37
N LEU A 129 -6.32 -4.30 11.73
CA LEU A 129 -6.87 -3.75 10.49
C LEU A 129 -7.78 -2.56 10.82
N GLY A 130 -7.37 -1.37 10.39
CA GLY A 130 -8.13 -0.14 10.58
C GLY A 130 -9.37 -0.06 9.70
N ARG A 131 -10.27 0.89 9.99
CA ARG A 131 -11.43 1.19 9.11
C ARG A 131 -10.98 1.68 7.73
N ASN A 132 -9.77 2.22 7.62
CA ASN A 132 -9.13 2.58 6.35
C ASN A 132 -8.50 1.39 5.61
N THR A 133 -8.74 0.17 6.08
CA THR A 133 -8.19 -1.10 5.57
C THR A 133 -6.67 -1.27 5.69
N GLN A 134 -5.97 -0.31 6.28
CA GLN A 134 -4.53 -0.40 6.51
C GLN A 134 -4.22 -1.14 7.81
N LEU A 135 -3.04 -1.76 7.87
CA LEU A 135 -2.47 -2.23 9.13
C LEU A 135 -2.10 -1.02 9.98
N ILE A 136 -2.57 -0.98 11.23
CA ILE A 136 -2.19 0.04 12.20
C ILE A 136 -1.40 -0.65 13.31
N ILE A 137 -0.14 -0.24 13.48
CA ILE A 137 0.76 -0.77 14.52
C ILE A 137 0.65 0.12 15.76
N PRO A 138 0.44 -0.45 16.96
CA PRO A 138 0.36 0.32 18.19
C PRO A 138 1.56 1.24 18.37
N GLN A 139 1.32 2.52 18.69
CA GLN A 139 2.34 3.54 18.92
C GLN A 139 3.34 3.77 17.76
N ALA A 140 2.98 3.35 16.54
CA ALA A 140 3.82 3.51 15.35
C ALA A 140 3.05 3.98 14.12
N GLY A 141 1.71 3.79 14.09
CA GLY A 141 0.87 4.23 12.97
C GLY A 141 0.74 3.20 11.86
N SER A 142 0.54 3.65 10.63
CA SER A 142 0.23 2.78 9.49
C SER A 142 1.17 2.94 8.28
N TYR A 143 2.25 3.70 8.39
CA TYR A 143 3.19 3.90 7.30
C TYR A 143 4.24 2.79 7.23
N PHE A 144 3.78 1.56 6.98
CA PHE A 144 4.62 0.37 6.93
C PHE A 144 4.35 -0.48 5.69
N PHE A 145 5.43 -0.93 5.06
CA PHE A 145 5.37 -2.06 4.13
C PHE A 145 5.34 -3.35 4.92
N ILE A 146 4.59 -4.32 4.42
CA ILE A 146 4.48 -5.65 5.00
C ILE A 146 5.30 -6.62 4.18
N GLY A 147 6.17 -7.36 4.85
CA GLY A 147 6.85 -8.51 4.28
C GLY A 147 6.40 -9.79 4.95
N THR A 148 6.21 -10.85 4.21
CA THR A 148 5.71 -12.12 4.71
C THR A 148 6.67 -13.26 4.36
N LEU A 149 7.05 -14.04 5.35
CA LEU A 149 7.72 -15.33 5.19
C LEU A 149 6.71 -16.44 5.48
N ILE A 150 6.61 -17.40 4.58
CA ILE A 150 5.90 -18.66 4.83
C ILE A 150 6.97 -19.74 4.97
N LEU A 151 7.07 -20.30 6.17
CA LEU A 151 8.15 -21.20 6.58
C LEU A 151 7.65 -22.64 6.67
N THR A 152 8.52 -23.60 6.34
CA THR A 152 8.32 -25.02 6.58
C THR A 152 8.75 -25.42 7.98
N GLU A 153 9.35 -24.51 8.73
CA GLU A 153 9.78 -24.70 10.12
C GLU A 153 8.68 -24.31 11.10
N PRO A 154 8.45 -25.09 12.17
CA PRO A 154 7.59 -24.68 13.27
C PRO A 154 8.28 -23.61 14.10
N ILE A 155 7.47 -22.82 14.82
CA ILE A 155 7.95 -21.83 15.79
C ILE A 155 7.38 -22.21 17.16
N ASP A 156 8.22 -22.21 18.21
CA ASP A 156 7.84 -22.66 19.55
C ASP A 156 6.72 -21.83 20.18
N ARG A 157 6.62 -20.55 19.81
CA ARG A 157 5.63 -19.63 20.34
C ARG A 157 5.08 -18.71 19.26
N TYR A 158 3.77 -18.72 19.10
CA TYR A 158 3.04 -17.84 18.19
C TYR A 158 2.45 -16.63 18.92
N ASP A 159 2.38 -15.51 18.19
CA ASP A 159 1.77 -14.28 18.67
C ASP A 159 0.24 -14.33 18.55
N ARG A 160 -0.43 -13.39 19.20
CA ARG A 160 -1.89 -13.26 19.15
C ARG A 160 -2.31 -11.99 18.42
N PRO A 161 -3.41 -12.04 17.65
CA PRO A 161 -3.96 -10.87 16.99
C PRO A 161 -4.21 -9.72 17.95
N GLN A 162 -3.93 -8.49 17.50
CA GLN A 162 -4.23 -7.29 18.26
C GLN A 162 -5.72 -6.93 18.14
N PRO A 163 -6.37 -6.48 19.25
CA PRO A 163 -7.72 -5.97 19.18
C PRO A 163 -7.77 -4.69 18.35
N ASN A 164 -8.91 -4.49 17.65
CA ASN A 164 -9.15 -3.24 16.91
C ASN A 164 -9.28 -2.07 17.89
N ARG A 165 -8.51 -1.01 17.66
CA ARG A 165 -8.49 0.20 18.50
C ARG A 165 -9.02 1.44 17.78
N CYS A 166 -9.73 1.30 16.66
CA CYS A 166 -10.40 2.42 16.00
C CYS A 166 -11.56 2.99 16.85
N GLY A 167 -12.19 2.16 17.69
CA GLY A 167 -13.32 2.59 18.51
C GLY A 167 -14.45 3.20 17.66
N THR A 168 -14.92 4.37 18.03
CA THR A 168 -15.97 5.12 17.32
C THR A 168 -15.43 6.08 16.25
N CYS A 169 -14.10 6.14 16.03
CA CYS A 169 -13.48 7.07 15.10
C CYS A 169 -13.82 6.74 13.64
N THR A 170 -14.32 7.74 12.90
CA THR A 170 -14.75 7.65 11.49
C THR A 170 -13.96 8.58 10.55
N ARG A 171 -12.93 9.28 11.04
CA ARG A 171 -12.19 10.30 10.29
C ARG A 171 -11.73 9.86 8.91
N CYS A 172 -11.23 8.61 8.77
CA CYS A 172 -10.78 8.09 7.48
C CYS A 172 -11.93 7.88 6.47
N LEU A 173 -13.15 7.61 6.95
CA LEU A 173 -14.34 7.49 6.11
C LEU A 173 -14.80 8.88 5.65
N GLU A 174 -14.80 9.85 6.56
CA GLU A 174 -15.25 11.23 6.34
C GLU A 174 -14.33 12.00 5.38
N VAL A 175 -13.01 11.81 5.51
CA VAL A 175 -12.03 12.51 4.67
C VAL A 175 -11.94 11.95 3.25
N CYS A 176 -12.50 10.76 2.97
CA CYS A 176 -12.40 10.12 1.67
C CYS A 176 -13.22 10.92 0.62
N PRO A 177 -12.56 11.61 -0.34
CA PRO A 177 -13.26 12.58 -1.20
C PRO A 177 -14.20 11.92 -2.20
N THR A 178 -14.08 10.62 -2.40
CA THR A 178 -14.89 9.85 -3.34
C THR A 178 -15.82 8.86 -2.64
N GLY A 179 -15.80 8.80 -1.30
CA GLY A 179 -16.57 7.82 -0.54
C GLY A 179 -16.19 6.37 -0.82
N ALA A 180 -14.93 6.12 -1.19
CA ALA A 180 -14.41 4.78 -1.46
C ALA A 180 -14.36 3.90 -0.22
N LEU A 181 -14.20 4.50 0.97
CA LEU A 181 -14.18 3.81 2.26
C LEU A 181 -15.56 3.83 2.91
N THR A 182 -16.02 2.67 3.35
CA THR A 182 -17.28 2.49 4.07
C THR A 182 -17.10 1.50 5.21
N GLU A 183 -18.12 1.30 6.04
CA GLU A 183 -18.12 0.24 7.07
C GLU A 183 -17.95 -1.18 6.48
N LYS A 184 -18.21 -1.33 5.18
CA LYS A 184 -18.00 -2.60 4.45
C LYS A 184 -16.58 -2.75 3.89
N GLY A 185 -15.67 -1.84 4.20
CA GLY A 185 -14.32 -1.77 3.66
C GLY A 185 -14.22 -0.85 2.44
N ILE A 186 -13.22 -1.11 1.59
CA ILE A 186 -12.89 -0.27 0.44
C ILE A 186 -13.63 -0.73 -0.84
N ASP A 187 -14.04 0.25 -1.65
CA ASP A 187 -14.43 0.06 -3.04
C ASP A 187 -13.34 0.66 -3.94
N ALA A 188 -12.53 -0.19 -4.57
CA ALA A 188 -11.42 0.27 -5.40
C ALA A 188 -11.90 1.10 -6.60
N ARG A 189 -13.09 0.83 -7.16
CA ARG A 189 -13.67 1.59 -8.27
C ARG A 189 -13.79 3.08 -7.98
N ARG A 190 -13.82 3.46 -6.70
CA ARG A 190 -13.91 4.83 -6.23
C ARG A 190 -12.64 5.35 -5.57
N CYS A 191 -11.66 4.46 -5.24
CA CYS A 191 -10.45 4.84 -4.52
C CYS A 191 -9.49 5.60 -5.43
N LEU A 192 -9.09 6.82 -5.05
CA LEU A 192 -8.11 7.61 -5.83
C LEU A 192 -6.77 6.89 -5.96
N SER A 193 -6.36 6.09 -4.96
CA SER A 193 -5.14 5.29 -5.09
C SER A 193 -5.26 4.29 -6.24
N TYR A 194 -6.35 3.51 -6.31
CA TYR A 194 -6.59 2.62 -7.45
C TYR A 194 -6.66 3.40 -8.77
N LEU A 195 -7.43 4.48 -8.82
CA LEU A 195 -7.68 5.24 -10.05
C LEU A 195 -6.42 5.90 -10.61
N THR A 196 -5.50 6.33 -9.77
CA THR A 196 -4.25 6.97 -10.20
C THR A 196 -3.11 5.99 -10.47
N ILE A 197 -3.19 4.74 -9.96
CA ILE A 197 -2.13 3.73 -10.07
C ILE A 197 -2.48 2.63 -11.07
N GLU A 198 -3.65 1.99 -10.89
CA GLU A 198 -4.02 0.75 -11.57
C GLU A 198 -4.93 0.98 -12.78
N HIS A 199 -5.88 1.91 -12.65
CA HIS A 199 -6.87 2.18 -13.70
C HIS A 199 -6.21 2.63 -15.00
N ARG A 200 -6.73 2.13 -16.11
CA ARG A 200 -6.30 2.50 -17.48
C ARG A 200 -7.42 3.26 -18.20
N GLY A 201 -7.04 4.14 -19.12
CA GLY A 201 -7.99 5.02 -19.80
C GLY A 201 -8.26 6.34 -19.04
N ALA A 202 -9.31 7.04 -19.43
CA ALA A 202 -9.69 8.33 -18.83
C ALA A 202 -10.14 8.16 -17.36
N LEU A 203 -9.79 9.13 -16.52
CA LEU A 203 -10.32 9.16 -15.16
C LEU A 203 -11.83 9.49 -15.19
N PRO A 204 -12.64 8.83 -14.36
CA PRO A 204 -14.04 9.21 -14.19
C PRO A 204 -14.18 10.67 -13.69
N ASP A 205 -15.24 11.37 -14.09
CA ASP A 205 -15.47 12.77 -13.72
C ASP A 205 -15.41 13.04 -12.22
N PHE A 206 -15.98 12.14 -11.42
CA PHE A 206 -15.93 12.27 -9.96
C PHE A 206 -14.51 12.23 -9.41
N ALA A 207 -13.62 11.44 -10.04
CA ALA A 207 -12.23 11.34 -9.62
C ALA A 207 -11.45 12.59 -10.02
N GLN A 208 -11.66 13.10 -11.23
CA GLN A 208 -11.08 14.36 -11.68
C GLN A 208 -11.50 15.49 -10.74
N LYS A 209 -12.79 15.62 -10.43
CA LYS A 209 -13.31 16.60 -9.47
C LYS A 209 -12.67 16.44 -8.09
N ALA A 210 -12.50 15.20 -7.59
CA ALA A 210 -11.89 14.94 -6.30
C ALA A 210 -10.39 15.28 -6.26
N LEU A 211 -9.67 15.15 -7.37
CA LEU A 211 -8.28 15.56 -7.49
C LEU A 211 -8.14 17.09 -7.52
N ARG A 212 -9.00 17.78 -8.29
CA ARG A 212 -8.98 19.25 -8.42
C ARG A 212 -9.40 19.96 -7.14
N ASN A 213 -10.44 19.48 -6.48
CA ASN A 213 -11.00 20.07 -5.26
C ASN A 213 -10.24 19.62 -4.01
N ASP A 214 -9.05 19.08 -4.16
CA ASP A 214 -8.20 18.73 -3.04
C ASP A 214 -7.76 19.99 -2.30
N THR A 215 -8.07 20.05 -1.01
CA THR A 215 -7.62 21.13 -0.12
C THR A 215 -6.25 20.87 0.48
N THR A 216 -5.69 19.68 0.22
CA THR A 216 -4.32 19.37 0.65
C THR A 216 -3.30 20.01 -0.28
N THR A 217 -2.25 20.55 0.29
CA THR A 217 -1.10 21.08 -0.46
C THR A 217 0.17 20.34 -0.02
N PRO A 218 0.97 19.89 -0.97
CA PRO A 218 0.77 19.91 -2.45
C PRO A 218 -0.25 18.87 -2.93
N LEU A 219 -0.89 19.15 -4.06
CA LEU A 219 -1.84 18.22 -4.70
C LEU A 219 -1.17 16.92 -5.10
N CYS A 220 -1.84 15.80 -4.84
CA CYS A 220 -1.29 14.47 -5.08
C CYS A 220 -1.79 13.88 -6.41
N PHE A 221 -0.87 13.60 -7.37
CA PHE A 221 -1.20 13.00 -8.66
C PHE A 221 -1.04 11.48 -8.72
N TYR A 222 -0.45 10.85 -7.72
CA TYR A 222 -0.20 9.41 -7.70
C TYR A 222 -0.43 8.82 -6.30
N GLY A 223 -1.35 7.88 -6.17
CA GLY A 223 -1.77 7.33 -4.89
C GLY A 223 -2.69 8.26 -4.12
N CYS A 224 -2.88 8.01 -2.84
CA CYS A 224 -3.69 8.83 -1.94
C CYS A 224 -3.46 8.44 -0.49
N ASP A 225 -2.95 9.36 0.31
CA ASP A 225 -2.64 9.10 1.74
C ASP A 225 -3.69 9.65 2.70
N ARG A 226 -4.76 10.33 2.22
CA ARG A 226 -5.72 11.08 3.06
C ARG A 226 -6.29 10.27 4.22
N CYS A 227 -6.66 9.02 3.99
CA CYS A 227 -7.20 8.16 5.03
C CYS A 227 -6.15 7.73 6.07
N GLN A 228 -4.86 7.76 5.71
CA GLN A 228 -3.75 7.55 6.63
C GLN A 228 -3.38 8.85 7.35
N ASP A 229 -3.26 9.97 6.63
CA ASP A 229 -2.85 11.26 7.19
C ASP A 229 -3.80 11.74 8.31
N VAL A 230 -5.11 11.51 8.16
CA VAL A 230 -6.10 11.89 9.17
C VAL A 230 -6.17 10.92 10.36
N CYS A 231 -5.54 9.75 10.24
CA CYS A 231 -5.61 8.73 11.28
C CYS A 231 -4.89 9.18 12.57
N PRO A 232 -5.58 9.23 13.71
CA PRO A 232 -4.98 9.71 14.95
C PRO A 232 -3.82 8.83 15.45
N HIS A 233 -3.73 7.59 14.99
CA HIS A 233 -2.62 6.70 15.32
C HIS A 233 -1.32 7.07 14.59
N ASN A 234 -1.39 7.81 13.47
CA ASN A 234 -0.22 8.26 12.72
C ASN A 234 0.51 9.44 13.37
N ARG A 235 -0.04 10.03 14.46
CA ARG A 235 0.71 10.97 15.30
C ARG A 235 1.96 10.36 15.96
N PHE A 236 2.06 9.06 15.98
CA PHE A 236 3.21 8.31 16.51
C PHE A 236 4.19 7.88 15.42
N ALA A 237 3.94 8.25 14.16
CA ALA A 237 4.85 7.90 13.08
C ALA A 237 6.22 8.56 13.31
N MET A 238 7.27 7.78 13.17
CA MET A 238 8.65 8.24 13.30
C MET A 238 9.35 8.09 11.95
N PRO A 239 10.28 8.97 11.59
CA PRO A 239 11.02 8.85 10.34
C PRO A 239 11.70 7.49 10.18
N THR A 240 11.68 6.97 8.94
CA THR A 240 12.33 5.71 8.63
C THR A 240 13.86 5.81 8.74
N SER A 241 14.47 4.74 9.25
CA SER A 241 15.93 4.56 9.19
C SER A 241 16.40 3.96 7.87
N CYS A 242 15.47 3.52 6.98
CA CYS A 242 15.81 2.93 5.70
C CYS A 242 16.02 4.02 4.65
N GLU A 243 17.28 4.30 4.30
CA GLU A 243 17.64 5.28 3.28
C GLU A 243 16.98 5.00 1.90
N ALA A 244 16.73 3.72 1.59
CA ALA A 244 16.09 3.35 0.34
C ALA A 244 14.65 3.88 0.20
N PHE A 245 13.97 4.17 1.30
CA PHE A 245 12.61 4.71 1.29
C PHE A 245 12.53 6.23 1.29
N ARG A 246 13.66 6.91 1.44
CA ARG A 246 13.71 8.38 1.35
C ARG A 246 13.59 8.86 -0.09
N PRO A 247 12.86 9.96 -0.32
CA PRO A 247 12.79 10.59 -1.64
C PRO A 247 14.17 11.13 -2.05
N SER A 248 14.48 11.02 -3.34
CA SER A 248 15.68 11.66 -3.86
C SER A 248 15.55 13.18 -3.90
N PRO A 249 16.64 13.95 -3.75
CA PRO A 249 16.59 15.39 -3.96
C PRO A 249 16.04 15.80 -5.33
N ALA A 250 16.37 15.04 -6.39
CA ALA A 250 15.85 15.28 -7.73
C ALA A 250 14.32 15.18 -7.81
N LEU A 251 13.71 14.28 -7.02
CA LEU A 251 12.26 14.15 -6.95
C LEU A 251 11.62 15.33 -6.18
N LEU A 252 12.22 15.74 -5.05
CA LEU A 252 11.69 16.80 -4.20
C LEU A 252 11.79 18.20 -4.84
N HIS A 253 12.77 18.41 -5.72
CA HIS A 253 13.01 19.69 -6.37
C HIS A 253 12.16 19.91 -7.64
N GLN A 254 11.33 18.94 -8.05
CA GLN A 254 10.46 19.10 -9.21
C GLN A 254 9.43 20.20 -8.91
N THR A 255 9.36 21.21 -9.78
CA THR A 255 8.34 22.26 -9.73
C THR A 255 7.02 21.80 -10.34
N ALA A 256 5.95 22.54 -10.15
CA ALA A 256 4.68 22.26 -10.82
C ALA A 256 4.81 22.32 -12.35
N ASP A 257 5.71 23.18 -12.84
CA ASP A 257 5.97 23.31 -14.27
C ASP A 257 6.74 22.12 -14.84
N ASP A 258 7.75 21.61 -14.10
CA ASP A 258 8.45 20.38 -14.46
C ASP A 258 7.49 19.18 -14.57
N TRP A 259 6.53 19.08 -13.65
CA TRP A 259 5.51 18.04 -13.69
C TRP A 259 4.57 18.17 -14.89
N ARG A 260 4.14 19.40 -15.25
CA ARG A 260 3.29 19.64 -16.43
C ARG A 260 4.00 19.29 -17.73
N HIS A 261 5.31 19.51 -17.79
CA HIS A 261 6.15 19.22 -18.95
C HIS A 261 6.97 17.94 -18.82
N LEU A 262 6.52 17.03 -17.96
CA LEU A 262 7.20 15.73 -17.72
C LEU A 262 7.41 15.00 -19.06
N THR A 263 8.67 14.79 -19.42
CA THR A 263 9.06 14.00 -20.60
C THR A 263 9.24 12.53 -20.28
N VAL A 264 9.22 11.64 -21.28
CA VAL A 264 9.50 10.21 -21.11
C VAL A 264 10.90 10.01 -20.53
N GLU A 265 11.89 10.80 -20.96
CA GLU A 265 13.27 10.71 -20.49
C GLU A 265 13.37 11.07 -19.00
N THR A 266 12.76 12.20 -18.59
CA THR A 266 12.69 12.61 -17.17
C THR A 266 11.97 11.58 -16.34
N TYR A 267 10.84 11.05 -16.81
CA TYR A 267 10.10 9.98 -16.15
C TYR A 267 10.97 8.73 -15.95
N CYS A 268 11.67 8.27 -16.98
CA CYS A 268 12.54 7.10 -16.88
C CYS A 268 13.69 7.31 -15.88
N THR A 269 14.20 8.53 -15.78
CA THR A 269 15.29 8.88 -14.87
C THR A 269 14.80 8.98 -13.42
N LEU A 270 13.75 9.77 -13.17
CA LEU A 270 13.21 10.00 -11.82
C LEU A 270 12.66 8.72 -11.18
N PHE A 271 11.99 7.88 -11.97
CA PHE A 271 11.31 6.70 -11.45
C PHE A 271 12.04 5.38 -11.75
N LYS A 272 13.34 5.43 -12.04
CA LYS A 272 14.14 4.22 -12.16
C LYS A 272 14.15 3.44 -10.84
N GLY A 273 13.63 2.19 -10.86
CA GLY A 273 13.53 1.38 -9.63
C GLY A 273 12.53 1.93 -8.60
N SER A 274 11.46 2.56 -9.06
CA SER A 274 10.37 3.08 -8.23
C SER A 274 9.05 2.36 -8.53
N ALA A 275 8.21 2.18 -7.53
CA ALA A 275 6.85 1.65 -7.65
C ALA A 275 5.92 2.53 -8.52
N VAL A 276 6.27 3.80 -8.73
CA VAL A 276 5.52 4.74 -9.59
C VAL A 276 5.39 4.22 -11.03
N LYS A 277 6.31 3.38 -11.50
CA LYS A 277 6.24 2.74 -12.83
C LYS A 277 4.97 1.92 -13.05
N ARG A 278 4.25 1.55 -12.01
CA ARG A 278 2.98 0.82 -12.10
C ARG A 278 1.93 1.58 -12.92
N ALA A 279 1.83 2.90 -12.77
CA ALA A 279 0.91 3.73 -13.55
C ALA A 279 1.31 3.90 -15.01
N LYS A 280 2.58 3.63 -15.36
CA LYS A 280 3.22 3.97 -16.62
C LYS A 280 3.25 5.49 -16.87
N TYR A 281 3.98 5.91 -17.90
CA TYR A 281 4.12 7.33 -18.24
C TYR A 281 2.77 7.98 -18.57
N GLU A 282 1.97 7.30 -19.41
CA GLU A 282 0.67 7.81 -19.85
C GLU A 282 -0.30 8.00 -18.68
N GLY A 283 -0.26 7.09 -17.70
CA GLY A 283 -1.07 7.20 -16.47
C GLY A 283 -0.67 8.40 -15.61
N LEU A 284 0.65 8.67 -15.48
CA LEU A 284 1.11 9.84 -14.77
C LEU A 284 0.71 11.14 -15.48
N GLN A 285 0.95 11.22 -16.79
CA GLN A 285 0.53 12.40 -17.58
C GLN A 285 -0.96 12.67 -17.44
N ARG A 286 -1.80 11.63 -17.57
CA ARG A 286 -3.25 11.73 -17.35
C ARG A 286 -3.59 12.31 -15.98
N ASN A 287 -2.94 11.80 -14.92
CA ASN A 287 -3.19 12.23 -13.56
C ASN A 287 -2.77 13.69 -13.33
N ILE A 288 -1.61 14.08 -13.87
CA ILE A 288 -1.10 15.46 -13.79
C ILE A 288 -2.02 16.41 -14.56
N ALA A 289 -2.46 16.03 -15.77
CA ALA A 289 -3.41 16.82 -16.55
C ALA A 289 -4.71 17.04 -15.78
N ALA A 290 -5.23 16.02 -15.09
CA ALA A 290 -6.42 16.12 -14.28
C ALA A 290 -6.32 17.13 -13.13
N LEU A 291 -5.13 17.52 -12.67
CA LEU A 291 -4.92 18.59 -11.69
C LEU A 291 -4.94 19.98 -12.31
N ASN A 292 -4.69 20.10 -13.63
CA ASN A 292 -4.46 21.38 -14.32
C ASN A 292 -5.69 21.96 -15.02
N GLU A 293 -6.74 21.19 -15.30
CA GLU A 293 -7.88 21.59 -16.12
C GLU A 293 -8.80 22.68 -15.50
N ASN A 294 -8.33 23.48 -14.55
CA ASN A 294 -9.12 24.48 -13.84
C ASN A 294 -9.10 25.90 -14.42
N ASN A 295 -8.52 26.16 -15.59
CA ASN A 295 -8.37 27.56 -16.05
C ASN A 295 -9.15 27.95 -17.31
N GLU A 296 -9.98 27.11 -17.92
CA GLU A 296 -10.70 27.50 -19.14
C GLU A 296 -12.24 27.42 -19.07
N GLY A 297 -12.84 26.98 -17.98
CA GLY A 297 -14.30 26.73 -17.87
C GLY A 297 -15.14 27.78 -17.14
N ASP A 298 -14.56 28.58 -16.24
CA ASP A 298 -15.32 29.55 -15.40
C ASP A 298 -15.25 31.01 -15.84
N ALA A 299 -14.76 31.30 -17.05
CA ALA A 299 -14.69 32.68 -17.58
C ALA A 299 -15.89 33.07 -18.46
N LEU A 300 -16.92 32.22 -18.58
CA LEU A 300 -18.13 32.51 -19.36
C LEU A 300 -19.40 32.04 -18.64
N THR A 301 -19.79 32.72 -17.57
CA THR A 301 -21.19 32.94 -17.21
C THR A 301 -21.32 34.17 -16.33
#